data_fbbda7758025dfe45ac64029e4a0bdbb
#
_entry.id   fbbda7758025dfe45ac64029e4a0bdbb
#
_cell.length_a   1.000
_cell.length_b   1.000
_cell.length_c   1.000
_cell.angle_alpha   90.00
_cell.angle_beta   90.00
_cell.angle_gamma   90.00
#
_symmetry.space_group_name_H-M   'P 1'
#
loop_
_entity.id
_entity.type
_entity.pdbx_description
1 polymer ?
#
loop_
_entity_poly.entity_id
_entity_poly.type
_entity_poly.pdbx_seq_one_letter_code
_entity_poly.pdbx_strand_id
1 'polypeptide(L)'
;MYKRQGVKYELGYKDCLYITKGTKEVTFASADPEHPAKFYMVSAPAHCAYQTRLIKMADANHRPLGSVDTCNKRTINQFIHPDVLKTCQLSMGMTELAPGSNWNTMPSHTHERRMEIYTYFELPEGQVVFHMCGEPTQTRHIVMHNEDAVISPSWSIHSGVGTSNYTFIWAMGGENMEFDDMDNIATTDLR
;
A
#
# COMPACT_ATOMS: atom_id res chain seq x y z
N MET A 1 -14.40 -11.11 -9.16
CA MET A 1 -14.90 -12.35 -8.52
C MET A 1 -13.74 -13.32 -8.41
N TYR A 2 -13.51 -13.93 -7.24
CA TYR A 2 -12.38 -14.83 -6.98
C TYR A 2 -12.85 -16.17 -6.42
N LYS A 3 -12.26 -17.30 -6.87
CA LYS A 3 -12.54 -18.64 -6.32
C LYS A 3 -11.26 -19.22 -5.70
N ARG A 4 -11.33 -19.69 -4.45
CA ARG A 4 -10.32 -20.50 -3.81
C ARG A 4 -10.89 -21.89 -3.55
N GLN A 5 -10.29 -22.96 -4.12
CA GLN A 5 -10.72 -24.34 -3.89
C GLN A 5 -12.26 -24.51 -3.97
N GLY A 6 -12.89 -23.87 -4.98
CA GLY A 6 -14.33 -23.84 -5.15
C GLY A 6 -15.07 -22.77 -4.34
N VAL A 7 -14.40 -21.98 -3.50
CA VAL A 7 -15.01 -20.86 -2.78
C VAL A 7 -14.92 -19.59 -3.62
N LYS A 8 -16.06 -18.92 -3.79
CA LYS A 8 -16.21 -17.66 -4.50
C LYS A 8 -16.21 -16.50 -3.51
N TYR A 9 -15.40 -15.48 -3.80
CA TYR A 9 -15.40 -14.20 -3.08
C TYR A 9 -15.83 -13.07 -4.02
N GLU A 10 -16.69 -12.19 -3.54
CA GLU A 10 -17.10 -10.99 -4.26
C GLU A 10 -16.45 -9.77 -3.61
N LEU A 11 -15.57 -9.12 -4.38
CA LEU A 11 -14.84 -7.92 -3.95
C LEU A 11 -15.51 -6.71 -4.59
N GLY A 12 -15.80 -5.71 -3.78
CA GLY A 12 -16.15 -4.37 -4.25
C GLY A 12 -14.90 -3.52 -4.46
N TYR A 13 -15.11 -2.26 -4.79
CA TYR A 13 -14.04 -1.30 -4.97
C TYR A 13 -13.23 -1.11 -3.68
N LYS A 14 -11.91 -1.19 -3.81
CA LYS A 14 -10.95 -1.09 -2.69
C LYS A 14 -11.07 -2.18 -1.61
N ASP A 15 -11.78 -3.26 -1.86
CA ASP A 15 -11.78 -4.41 -0.95
C ASP A 15 -10.47 -5.20 -1.05
N CYS A 16 -10.07 -5.83 0.05
CA CYS A 16 -8.87 -6.65 0.13
C CYS A 16 -9.22 -8.12 0.42
N LEU A 17 -8.55 -9.04 -0.25
CA LEU A 17 -8.66 -10.48 0.03
C LEU A 17 -7.28 -11.04 0.38
N TYR A 18 -7.09 -11.47 1.61
CA TYR A 18 -5.94 -12.28 2.00
C TYR A 18 -6.16 -13.74 1.61
N ILE A 19 -5.19 -14.33 0.93
CA ILE A 19 -5.22 -15.71 0.47
C ILE A 19 -4.12 -16.49 1.18
N THR A 20 -4.49 -17.55 1.86
CA THR A 20 -3.57 -18.36 2.66
C THR A 20 -2.58 -19.15 1.81
N LYS A 21 -1.42 -19.45 2.41
CA LYS A 21 -0.48 -20.44 1.92
C LYS A 21 -1.15 -21.78 1.58
N GLY A 22 -0.71 -22.42 0.49
CA GLY A 22 -1.20 -23.73 0.05
C GLY A 22 -2.41 -23.66 -0.87
N THR A 23 -2.91 -22.48 -1.22
CA THR A 23 -3.90 -22.31 -2.28
C THR A 23 -3.26 -22.67 -3.63
N LYS A 24 -3.86 -23.63 -4.35
CA LYS A 24 -3.31 -24.17 -5.60
C LYS A 24 -3.71 -23.34 -6.83
N GLU A 25 -4.88 -22.75 -6.79
CA GLU A 25 -5.46 -22.05 -7.92
C GLU A 25 -6.22 -20.81 -7.46
N VAL A 26 -6.06 -19.74 -8.21
CA VAL A 26 -6.70 -18.44 -8.01
C VAL A 26 -7.20 -17.96 -9.36
N THR A 27 -8.50 -17.79 -9.50
CA THR A 27 -9.11 -17.31 -10.74
C THR A 27 -9.76 -15.95 -10.51
N PHE A 28 -9.45 -14.99 -11.37
CA PHE A 28 -10.01 -13.65 -11.34
C PHE A 28 -11.05 -13.48 -12.46
N ALA A 29 -12.12 -12.76 -12.17
CA ALA A 29 -13.11 -12.38 -13.15
C ALA A 29 -13.76 -11.06 -12.79
N SER A 30 -14.10 -10.25 -13.78
CA SER A 30 -14.93 -9.07 -13.59
C SER A 30 -16.36 -9.49 -13.31
N ALA A 31 -17.05 -8.77 -12.42
CA ALA A 31 -18.46 -8.95 -12.20
C ALA A 31 -19.29 -8.38 -13.37
N ASP A 32 -18.78 -7.28 -13.96
CA ASP A 32 -19.33 -6.61 -15.13
C ASP A 32 -18.30 -6.70 -16.28
N PRO A 33 -18.63 -7.34 -17.39
CA PRO A 33 -17.74 -7.42 -18.55
C PRO A 33 -17.50 -6.06 -19.23
N GLU A 34 -18.46 -5.13 -19.15
CA GLU A 34 -18.35 -3.79 -19.75
C GLU A 34 -17.39 -2.88 -18.95
N HIS A 35 -17.21 -3.20 -17.66
CA HIS A 35 -16.31 -2.47 -16.75
C HIS A 35 -15.32 -3.45 -16.10
N PRO A 36 -14.22 -3.80 -16.78
CA PRO A 36 -13.25 -4.77 -16.29
C PRO A 36 -12.63 -4.37 -14.95
N ALA A 37 -12.65 -5.30 -14.00
CA ALA A 37 -12.03 -5.09 -12.70
C ALA A 37 -10.51 -5.14 -12.80
N LYS A 38 -9.84 -4.25 -12.08
CA LYS A 38 -8.39 -4.25 -11.89
C LYS A 38 -8.06 -4.84 -10.53
N PHE A 39 -7.00 -5.63 -10.48
CA PHE A 39 -6.54 -6.28 -9.27
C PHE A 39 -5.07 -5.96 -9.03
N TYR A 40 -4.74 -5.51 -7.84
CA TYR A 40 -3.37 -5.49 -7.35
C TYR A 40 -3.12 -6.77 -6.56
N MET A 41 -2.04 -7.47 -6.87
CA MET A 41 -1.67 -8.71 -6.18
C MET A 41 -0.23 -8.64 -5.69
N VAL A 42 -0.04 -8.96 -4.42
CA VAL A 42 1.28 -9.13 -3.80
C VAL A 42 1.35 -10.50 -3.14
N SER A 43 2.52 -11.12 -3.20
CA SER A 43 2.75 -12.42 -2.56
C SER A 43 4.12 -12.45 -1.89
N ALA A 44 4.22 -13.22 -0.82
CA ALA A 44 5.47 -13.48 -0.11
C ALA A 44 5.52 -14.93 0.38
N PRO A 45 6.71 -15.51 0.60
CA PRO A 45 6.85 -16.80 1.26
C PRO A 45 6.18 -16.80 2.63
N ALA A 46 5.64 -17.95 3.03
CA ALA A 46 4.98 -18.10 4.33
C ALA A 46 5.38 -19.42 4.99
N HIS A 47 5.77 -19.37 6.27
CA HIS A 47 6.16 -20.55 7.05
C HIS A 47 4.93 -21.26 7.62
N CYS A 48 3.81 -20.55 7.86
CA CYS A 48 2.55 -21.13 8.31
C CYS A 48 1.36 -20.63 7.47
N ALA A 49 0.20 -21.26 7.67
CA ALA A 49 -1.04 -20.90 7.00
C ALA A 49 -1.98 -20.20 7.99
N TYR A 50 -2.49 -19.04 7.61
CA TYR A 50 -3.57 -18.34 8.30
C TYR A 50 -4.87 -18.44 7.49
N GLN A 51 -5.99 -18.16 8.10
CA GLN A 51 -7.27 -18.26 7.41
C GLN A 51 -7.38 -17.21 6.28
N THR A 52 -7.84 -17.65 5.09
CA THR A 52 -8.23 -16.72 4.02
C THR A 52 -9.36 -15.82 4.51
N ARG A 53 -9.22 -14.51 4.30
CA ARG A 53 -10.17 -13.53 4.80
C ARG A 53 -10.40 -12.41 3.79
N LEU A 54 -11.67 -12.15 3.51
CA LEU A 54 -12.11 -10.93 2.83
C LEU A 54 -12.22 -9.81 3.86
N ILE A 55 -11.58 -8.69 3.59
CA ILE A 55 -11.66 -7.46 4.37
C ILE A 55 -12.31 -6.41 3.46
N LYS A 56 -13.51 -6.03 3.77
CA LYS A 56 -14.20 -4.95 3.06
C LYS A 56 -13.52 -3.61 3.38
N MET A 57 -13.56 -2.67 2.46
CA MET A 57 -13.04 -1.32 2.72
C MET A 57 -13.63 -0.72 4.01
N ALA A 58 -14.92 -0.92 4.24
CA ALA A 58 -15.60 -0.44 5.45
C ALA A 58 -15.13 -1.10 6.77
N ASP A 59 -14.49 -2.28 6.68
CA ASP A 59 -14.01 -3.06 7.83
C ASP A 59 -12.50 -2.88 8.07
N ALA A 60 -11.82 -2.08 7.23
CA ALA A 60 -10.42 -1.75 7.43
C ALA A 60 -10.22 -0.89 8.68
N ASN A 61 -9.04 -0.95 9.27
CA ASN A 61 -8.71 -0.04 10.36
C ASN A 61 -8.36 1.35 9.78
N HIS A 62 -9.26 2.31 9.95
CA HIS A 62 -9.14 3.66 9.40
C HIS A 62 -8.40 4.59 10.36
N ARG A 63 -7.30 5.17 9.91
CA ARG A 63 -6.50 6.13 10.69
C ARG A 63 -6.41 7.47 9.96
N PRO A 64 -7.26 8.47 10.31
CA PRO A 64 -7.12 9.83 9.77
C PRO A 64 -5.89 10.52 10.40
N LEU A 65 -5.06 11.15 9.58
CA LEU A 65 -3.81 11.80 9.97
C LEU A 65 -3.56 13.07 9.17
N GLY A 66 -2.72 13.95 9.72
CA GLY A 66 -2.28 15.17 9.09
C GLY A 66 -3.34 16.25 8.97
N SER A 67 -3.03 17.32 8.27
CA SER A 67 -3.93 18.45 8.01
C SER A 67 -3.74 19.02 6.61
N VAL A 68 -4.70 19.81 6.14
CA VAL A 68 -4.57 20.54 4.87
C VAL A 68 -3.46 21.59 4.97
N ASP A 69 -3.30 22.23 6.11
CA ASP A 69 -2.26 23.26 6.33
C ASP A 69 -0.85 22.73 6.18
N THR A 70 -0.66 21.44 6.42
CA THR A 70 0.61 20.73 6.20
C THR A 70 0.64 19.93 4.90
N CYS A 71 -0.34 20.10 4.02
CA CYS A 71 -0.47 19.44 2.72
C CYS A 71 -0.44 17.89 2.77
N ASN A 72 -0.83 17.30 3.90
CA ASN A 72 -0.73 15.86 4.13
C ASN A 72 -1.94 15.25 4.86
N LYS A 73 -3.10 15.91 4.80
CA LYS A 73 -4.35 15.33 5.33
C LYS A 73 -4.68 14.06 4.55
N ARG A 74 -4.79 12.93 5.26
CA ARG A 74 -4.97 11.62 4.65
C ARG A 74 -5.67 10.64 5.57
N THR A 75 -6.17 9.56 5.01
CA THR A 75 -6.64 8.39 5.77
C THR A 75 -5.80 7.18 5.39
N ILE A 76 -5.20 6.54 6.37
CA ILE A 76 -4.54 5.24 6.22
C ILE A 76 -5.58 4.16 6.49
N ASN A 77 -5.83 3.32 5.49
CA ASN A 77 -6.73 2.18 5.57
C ASN A 77 -5.90 0.90 5.66
N GLN A 78 -5.81 0.32 6.85
CA GLN A 78 -5.00 -0.87 7.12
C GLN A 78 -5.85 -2.12 6.91
N PHE A 79 -5.46 -2.97 5.95
CA PHE A 79 -6.12 -4.24 5.64
C PHE A 79 -5.35 -5.44 6.20
N ILE A 80 -4.10 -5.59 5.79
CA ILE A 80 -3.19 -6.62 6.28
C ILE A 80 -2.22 -5.93 7.24
N HIS A 81 -2.57 -5.95 8.50
CA HIS A 81 -1.86 -5.27 9.59
C HIS A 81 -1.98 -6.14 10.85
N PRO A 82 -1.00 -6.19 11.74
CA PRO A 82 -1.06 -7.03 12.95
C PRO A 82 -2.36 -6.88 13.75
N ASP A 83 -2.93 -5.69 13.82
CA ASP A 83 -4.18 -5.40 14.54
C ASP A 83 -5.44 -5.89 13.80
N VAL A 84 -5.34 -6.20 12.50
CA VAL A 84 -6.48 -6.60 11.66
C VAL A 84 -6.40 -8.07 11.29
N LEU A 85 -5.25 -8.51 10.78
CA LEU A 85 -5.03 -9.85 10.25
C LEU A 85 -3.57 -10.27 10.42
N LYS A 86 -3.34 -11.40 11.08
CA LYS A 86 -2.00 -11.99 11.18
C LYS A 86 -1.60 -12.64 9.84
N THR A 87 -0.37 -12.37 9.43
CA THR A 87 0.31 -13.03 8.30
C THR A 87 1.74 -13.37 8.69
N CYS A 88 2.49 -14.03 7.80
CA CYS A 88 3.91 -14.28 8.05
C CYS A 88 4.78 -13.08 7.73
N GLN A 89 4.61 -12.50 6.54
CA GLN A 89 5.49 -11.45 6.03
C GLN A 89 4.74 -10.28 5.39
N LEU A 90 3.49 -10.48 4.96
CA LEU A 90 2.75 -9.45 4.27
C LEU A 90 2.16 -8.44 5.25
N SER A 91 2.39 -7.15 4.97
CA SER A 91 1.59 -6.04 5.46
C SER A 91 1.11 -5.23 4.27
N MET A 92 -0.14 -4.79 4.28
CA MET A 92 -0.69 -4.02 3.17
C MET A 92 -1.83 -3.12 3.64
N GLY A 93 -1.83 -1.95 3.11
CA GLY A 93 -2.92 -1.00 3.27
C GLY A 93 -2.97 -0.02 2.13
N MET A 94 -3.79 0.98 2.30
CA MET A 94 -4.02 2.01 1.30
C MET A 94 -4.09 3.36 2.00
N THR A 95 -3.43 4.36 1.43
CA THR A 95 -3.49 5.72 1.92
C THR A 95 -4.17 6.60 0.89
N GLU A 96 -5.23 7.27 1.31
CA GLU A 96 -6.01 8.21 0.50
C GLU A 96 -5.71 9.63 0.97
N LEU A 97 -5.14 10.45 0.09
CA LEU A 97 -4.90 11.85 0.37
C LEU A 97 -6.16 12.67 0.10
N ALA A 98 -6.53 13.53 1.04
CA ALA A 98 -7.67 14.42 0.86
C ALA A 98 -7.36 15.51 -0.19
N PRO A 99 -8.37 16.08 -0.85
CA PRO A 99 -8.18 17.27 -1.70
C PRO A 99 -7.38 18.36 -0.99
N GLY A 100 -6.43 18.98 -1.70
CA GLY A 100 -5.50 19.96 -1.14
C GLY A 100 -4.30 19.37 -0.40
N SER A 101 -4.20 18.04 -0.32
CA SER A 101 -3.05 17.34 0.25
C SER A 101 -2.35 16.55 -0.85
N ASN A 102 -1.05 16.63 -0.90
CA ASN A 102 -0.29 16.11 -2.04
C ASN A 102 0.98 15.36 -1.65
N TRP A 103 1.29 15.21 -0.35
CA TRP A 103 2.48 14.47 0.02
C TRP A 103 2.30 13.51 1.20
N ASN A 104 2.94 12.35 1.08
CA ASN A 104 3.10 11.26 2.01
C ASN A 104 4.32 10.42 1.54
N THR A 105 5.12 9.82 2.34
CA THR A 105 5.07 9.60 3.77
C THR A 105 5.77 10.72 4.50
N MET A 106 5.19 11.14 5.64
CA MET A 106 5.76 12.19 6.46
C MET A 106 5.64 11.83 7.94
N PRO A 107 6.75 11.79 8.68
CA PRO A 107 8.14 11.95 8.20
C PRO A 107 8.57 10.81 7.29
N SER A 108 9.57 11.07 6.44
CA SER A 108 10.25 10.00 5.70
C SER A 108 10.93 9.06 6.68
N HIS A 109 11.00 7.78 6.33
CA HIS A 109 11.63 6.77 7.18
C HIS A 109 12.24 5.62 6.34
N THR A 110 13.05 4.81 6.98
CA THR A 110 13.48 3.50 6.49
C THR A 110 13.02 2.41 7.45
N HIS A 111 13.09 1.16 7.06
CA HIS A 111 12.86 0.01 7.94
C HIS A 111 13.68 -1.20 7.48
N GLU A 112 14.61 -1.63 8.31
CA GLU A 112 15.64 -2.63 7.99
C GLU A 112 15.08 -4.00 7.57
N ARG A 113 13.98 -4.43 8.14
CA ARG A 113 13.47 -5.79 7.99
C ARG A 113 12.49 -6.01 6.84
N ARG A 114 12.04 -4.94 6.21
CA ARG A 114 10.96 -4.99 5.21
C ARG A 114 11.31 -4.14 3.99
N MET A 115 11.03 -4.68 2.83
CA MET A 115 10.92 -3.89 1.61
C MET A 115 9.49 -3.41 1.44
N GLU A 116 9.26 -2.37 0.68
CA GLU A 116 7.95 -1.83 0.42
C GLU A 116 7.74 -1.57 -1.08
N ILE A 117 6.50 -1.72 -1.51
CA ILE A 117 6.06 -1.40 -2.86
C ILE A 117 4.95 -0.36 -2.74
N TYR A 118 5.11 0.78 -3.39
CA TYR A 118 4.03 1.75 -3.59
C TYR A 118 3.43 1.59 -4.97
N THR A 119 2.10 1.49 -5.03
CA THR A 119 1.35 1.52 -6.29
C THR A 119 0.39 2.70 -6.23
N TYR A 120 0.67 3.69 -7.08
CA TYR A 120 -0.11 4.93 -7.14
C TYR A 120 -1.33 4.76 -8.04
N PHE A 121 -2.49 5.26 -7.61
CA PHE A 121 -3.70 5.25 -8.42
C PHE A 121 -4.66 6.37 -7.99
N GLU A 122 -5.79 6.51 -8.70
CA GLU A 122 -6.68 7.66 -8.52
C GLU A 122 -5.94 9.00 -8.69
N LEU A 123 -4.92 9.01 -9.52
CA LEU A 123 -4.21 10.20 -9.90
C LEU A 123 -4.91 10.80 -11.13
N PRO A 124 -5.37 12.07 -11.09
CA PRO A 124 -6.03 12.68 -12.21
C PRO A 124 -5.16 12.70 -13.48
N GLU A 125 -5.80 12.70 -14.64
CA GLU A 125 -5.08 12.77 -15.93
C GLU A 125 -4.14 14.00 -15.98
N GLY A 126 -2.94 13.79 -16.51
CA GLY A 126 -1.91 14.82 -16.60
C GLY A 126 -1.18 15.15 -15.31
N GLN A 127 -1.54 14.49 -14.18
CA GLN A 127 -0.85 14.66 -12.91
C GLN A 127 0.20 13.55 -12.69
N VAL A 128 1.20 13.84 -11.85
CA VAL A 128 2.28 12.92 -11.52
C VAL A 128 2.57 12.93 -10.03
N VAL A 129 3.25 11.89 -9.56
CA VAL A 129 3.85 11.84 -8.22
C VAL A 129 5.36 11.73 -8.36
N PHE A 130 6.11 12.57 -7.69
CA PHE A 130 7.56 12.44 -7.52
C PHE A 130 7.80 11.53 -6.33
N HIS A 131 8.11 10.27 -6.60
CA HIS A 131 8.46 9.31 -5.56
C HIS A 131 9.92 9.49 -5.16
N MET A 132 10.14 9.96 -3.96
CA MET A 132 11.48 10.11 -3.39
C MET A 132 11.98 8.78 -2.85
N CYS A 133 13.20 8.41 -3.21
CA CYS A 133 13.86 7.15 -2.83
C CYS A 133 15.36 7.39 -2.62
N GLY A 134 16.08 6.34 -2.25
CA GLY A 134 17.51 6.37 -1.99
C GLY A 134 17.83 6.51 -0.50
N GLU A 135 19.11 6.69 -0.19
CA GLU A 135 19.54 6.97 1.18
C GLU A 135 19.08 8.38 1.61
N PRO A 136 18.80 8.60 2.89
CA PRO A 136 18.35 9.91 3.39
C PRO A 136 19.27 11.08 3.00
N THR A 137 20.57 10.81 2.95
CA THR A 137 21.61 11.83 2.63
C THR A 137 21.93 11.90 1.14
N GLN A 138 21.30 11.08 0.32
CA GLN A 138 21.49 11.02 -1.13
C GLN A 138 20.20 10.61 -1.84
N THR A 139 19.19 11.46 -1.74
CA THR A 139 17.88 11.17 -2.30
C THR A 139 17.84 11.28 -3.82
N ARG A 140 16.94 10.51 -4.42
CA ARG A 140 16.57 10.53 -5.84
C ARG A 140 15.06 10.59 -5.93
N HIS A 141 14.55 10.86 -7.12
CA HIS A 141 13.11 10.73 -7.37
C HIS A 141 12.83 9.95 -8.66
N ILE A 142 11.67 9.35 -8.69
CA ILE A 142 11.11 8.68 -9.86
C ILE A 142 9.77 9.34 -10.14
N VAL A 143 9.51 9.71 -11.41
CA VAL A 143 8.21 10.26 -11.80
C VAL A 143 7.25 9.11 -12.02
N MET A 144 6.15 9.11 -11.25
CA MET A 144 5.13 8.06 -11.26
C MET A 144 3.84 8.60 -11.87
N HIS A 145 3.21 7.79 -12.71
CA HIS A 145 1.91 8.07 -13.31
C HIS A 145 0.83 7.21 -12.65
N ASN A 146 -0.41 7.42 -13.07
CA ASN A 146 -1.52 6.61 -12.58
C ASN A 146 -1.30 5.12 -12.89
N GLU A 147 -1.47 4.27 -11.88
CA GLU A 147 -1.27 2.81 -11.93
C GLU A 147 0.19 2.35 -12.03
N ASP A 148 1.15 3.24 -11.85
CA ASP A 148 2.56 2.87 -11.73
C ASP A 148 2.87 2.32 -10.33
N ALA A 149 3.83 1.38 -10.28
CA ALA A 149 4.35 0.81 -9.04
C ALA A 149 5.86 1.02 -8.93
N VAL A 150 6.35 1.25 -7.72
CA VAL A 150 7.77 1.41 -7.41
C VAL A 150 8.17 0.55 -6.22
N ILE A 151 9.34 -0.07 -6.31
CA ILE A 151 9.92 -0.91 -5.27
C ILE A 151 10.90 -0.06 -4.45
N SER A 152 10.71 -0.03 -3.14
CA SER A 152 11.60 0.59 -2.17
C SER A 152 12.29 -0.51 -1.35
N PRO A 153 13.61 -0.71 -1.53
CA PRO A 153 14.39 -1.58 -0.66
C PRO A 153 14.36 -1.09 0.80
N SER A 154 14.67 -1.97 1.75
CA SER A 154 14.59 -1.66 3.18
C SER A 154 15.43 -0.43 3.60
N TRP A 155 16.58 -0.24 2.99
CA TRP A 155 17.50 0.89 3.25
C TRP A 155 17.02 2.22 2.64
N SER A 156 16.09 2.20 1.72
CA SER A 156 15.62 3.39 0.98
C SER A 156 14.47 4.07 1.72
N ILE A 157 14.52 5.39 1.76
CA ILE A 157 13.31 6.17 2.06
C ILE A 157 12.25 5.93 0.97
N HIS A 158 11.02 6.19 1.30
CA HIS A 158 9.88 6.11 0.38
C HIS A 158 8.85 7.18 0.75
N SER A 159 8.80 8.22 -0.06
CA SER A 159 7.85 9.33 0.06
C SER A 159 7.36 9.76 -1.30
N GLY A 160 6.16 10.29 -1.39
CA GLY A 160 5.61 10.80 -2.63
C GLY A 160 5.10 12.23 -2.49
N VAL A 161 5.44 13.09 -3.47
CA VAL A 161 4.90 14.44 -3.59
C VAL A 161 4.17 14.53 -4.92
N GLY A 162 2.85 14.62 -4.88
CA GLY A 162 2.02 14.71 -6.08
C GLY A 162 1.79 16.14 -6.56
N THR A 163 1.50 16.29 -7.83
CA THR A 163 0.98 17.53 -8.41
C THR A 163 -0.52 17.71 -8.14
N SER A 164 -1.16 16.67 -7.60
CA SER A 164 -2.54 16.63 -7.09
C SER A 164 -2.61 15.65 -5.92
N ASN A 165 -3.77 15.53 -5.26
CA ASN A 165 -4.02 14.42 -4.35
C ASN A 165 -4.11 13.10 -5.14
N TYR A 166 -3.78 12.01 -4.47
CA TYR A 166 -3.74 10.66 -5.02
C TYR A 166 -4.03 9.63 -3.95
N THR A 167 -4.27 8.41 -4.39
CA THR A 167 -4.31 7.24 -3.52
C THR A 167 -3.13 6.34 -3.85
N PHE A 168 -2.59 5.64 -2.85
CA PHE A 168 -1.59 4.61 -3.10
C PHE A 168 -1.78 3.41 -2.19
N ILE A 169 -1.52 2.24 -2.75
CA ILE A 169 -1.36 1.01 -1.99
C ILE A 169 0.10 0.95 -1.52
N TRP A 170 0.29 0.69 -0.24
CA TRP A 170 1.56 0.32 0.31
C TRP A 170 1.51 -1.17 0.68
N ALA A 171 2.47 -1.94 0.16
CA ALA A 171 2.58 -3.36 0.41
C ALA A 171 4.02 -3.68 0.82
N MET A 172 4.16 -4.32 1.97
CA MET A 172 5.45 -4.69 2.53
C MET A 172 5.62 -6.20 2.53
N GLY A 173 6.83 -6.63 2.19
CA GLY A 173 7.29 -8.00 2.33
C GLY A 173 8.47 -8.05 3.30
N GLY A 174 8.36 -8.88 4.32
CA GLY A 174 9.34 -9.04 5.38
C GLY A 174 8.68 -9.58 6.63
N GLU A 175 9.33 -9.43 7.79
CA GLU A 175 8.74 -9.89 9.03
C GLU A 175 7.58 -8.99 9.45
N ASN A 176 6.42 -9.58 9.71
CA ASN A 176 5.19 -8.87 10.08
C ASN A 176 4.86 -9.05 11.58
N MET A 177 5.82 -8.89 12.45
CA MET A 177 5.58 -8.97 13.90
C MET A 177 5.39 -7.61 14.56
N GLU A 178 6.08 -6.60 14.06
CA GLU A 178 6.01 -5.22 14.54
C GLU A 178 5.88 -4.28 13.35
N PHE A 179 4.87 -3.43 13.39
CA PHE A 179 4.64 -2.44 12.34
C PHE A 179 5.46 -1.17 12.55
N ASP A 180 5.76 -0.82 13.78
CA ASP A 180 6.39 0.45 14.17
C ASP A 180 7.92 0.40 14.18
N ASP A 181 8.55 -0.55 13.46
CA ASP A 181 9.99 -0.67 13.28
C ASP A 181 10.56 0.35 12.27
N MET A 182 10.12 1.59 12.35
CA MET A 182 10.47 2.66 11.42
C MET A 182 11.56 3.56 12.00
N ASP A 183 12.64 3.74 11.25
CA ASP A 183 13.69 4.71 11.53
C ASP A 183 13.31 6.05 10.89
N ASN A 184 12.69 6.92 11.66
CA ASN A 184 12.22 8.22 11.19
C ASN A 184 13.38 9.19 10.90
N ILE A 185 13.28 9.91 9.79
CA ILE A 185 14.26 10.88 9.33
C ILE A 185 13.62 12.25 9.30
N ALA A 186 14.25 13.21 9.97
CA ALA A 186 13.77 14.59 9.95
C ALA A 186 13.84 15.15 8.52
N THR A 187 12.82 15.88 8.10
CA THR A 187 12.77 16.46 6.75
C THR A 187 13.99 17.34 6.44
N THR A 188 14.53 18.00 7.46
CA THR A 188 15.74 18.84 7.35
C THR A 188 17.02 18.06 7.08
N ASP A 189 17.02 16.76 7.30
CA ASP A 189 18.19 15.87 7.14
C ASP A 189 18.23 15.20 5.76
N LEU A 190 17.13 15.28 5.01
CA LEU A 190 17.07 14.81 3.63
C LEU A 190 17.96 15.65 2.71
N ARG A 191 18.73 14.97 1.83
CA ARG A 191 19.64 15.63 0.86
C ARG A 191 19.61 14.93 -0.49
#